data_f8013c6da33eccd020f4723357f8522c
#
_entry.id   f8013c6da33eccd020f4723357f8522c
#
_cell.length_a   1.000
_cell.length_b   1.000
_cell.length_c   1.000
_cell.angle_alpha   90.00
_cell.angle_beta   90.00
_cell.angle_gamma   90.00
#
_symmetry.space_group_name_H-M   'P 1'
#
loop_
_entity.id
_entity.type
_entity.pdbx_description
1 polymer ?
#
loop_
_entity_poly.entity_id
_entity_poly.type
_entity_poly.pdbx_seq_one_letter_code
_entity_poly.pdbx_strand_id
1 'polypeptide(L)'
;QPDFLADDFLLDHYVGKTPLVRLQRLANHTQATVLAKLEGNNPAGSVKDRPAYNMIMQAEKRGQIKPGDTLIEATSGNTGIALAMVAAMRGYNMKLIMPASSSQERKDAMRAYGAELIDAENMEQARDMALQMEKEGLGLVLNQFGNPDNVEAHYLTTGPEIWNQTGGKITHFVSSMGTTG
;
A
#
# COMPACT_ATOMS: atom_id res chain seq x y z
N GLN A 1 19.42 -16.03 26.53
CA GLN A 1 18.00 -15.65 26.35
C GLN A 1 17.81 -15.41 24.87
N PRO A 2 16.79 -16.00 24.23
CA PRO A 2 16.46 -15.62 22.86
C PRO A 2 16.12 -14.13 22.87
N ASP A 3 16.69 -13.41 21.92
CA ASP A 3 16.44 -11.99 21.74
C ASP A 3 15.01 -11.81 21.24
N PHE A 4 14.07 -11.61 22.17
CA PHE A 4 12.65 -11.43 21.89
C PHE A 4 12.32 -10.17 21.06
N LEU A 5 13.32 -9.37 20.73
CA LEU A 5 13.20 -8.15 19.94
C LEU A 5 13.75 -8.29 18.52
N ALA A 6 14.15 -9.50 18.15
CA ALA A 6 14.55 -9.79 16.79
C ALA A 6 13.34 -9.63 15.83
N ASP A 7 13.62 -9.38 14.59
CA ASP A 7 12.79 -9.00 13.45
C ASP A 7 11.43 -9.73 13.25
N ASP A 8 11.10 -10.69 14.09
CA ASP A 8 9.92 -11.57 13.93
C ASP A 8 8.56 -10.89 14.20
N PHE A 9 8.54 -9.70 14.81
CA PHE A 9 7.31 -9.01 15.22
C PHE A 9 7.07 -7.68 14.47
N LEU A 10 7.78 -7.43 13.39
CA LEU A 10 7.59 -6.23 12.58
C LEU A 10 6.28 -6.30 11.79
N LEU A 11 5.58 -5.17 11.68
CA LEU A 11 4.29 -5.07 10.98
C LEU A 11 4.37 -5.50 9.51
N ASP A 12 5.53 -5.36 8.87
CA ASP A 12 5.75 -5.75 7.48
C ASP A 12 5.57 -7.26 7.25
N HIS A 13 5.84 -8.10 8.25
CA HIS A 13 5.58 -9.54 8.20
C HIS A 13 4.08 -9.90 8.16
N TYR A 14 3.23 -8.95 8.49
CA TYR A 14 1.77 -9.11 8.51
C TYR A 14 1.08 -8.49 7.29
N VAL A 15 1.83 -7.89 6.36
CA VAL A 15 1.28 -7.45 5.07
C VAL A 15 0.94 -8.66 4.22
N GLY A 16 -0.29 -8.68 3.71
CA GLY A 16 -0.80 -9.84 2.96
C GLY A 16 -1.31 -10.97 3.83
N LYS A 17 -1.36 -12.18 3.28
CA LYS A 17 -1.91 -13.40 3.91
C LYS A 17 -3.33 -13.18 4.47
N THR A 18 -4.09 -12.35 3.79
CA THR A 18 -5.43 -11.95 4.22
C THR A 18 -6.42 -13.09 4.08
N PRO A 19 -7.48 -13.13 4.93
CA PRO A 19 -8.51 -14.16 4.84
C PRO A 19 -9.28 -14.11 3.52
N LEU A 20 -9.71 -15.30 3.06
CA LEU A 20 -10.69 -15.45 2.00
C LEU A 20 -11.95 -16.08 2.63
N VAL A 21 -13.08 -15.37 2.58
CA VAL A 21 -14.32 -15.79 3.25
C VAL A 21 -15.45 -16.01 2.28
N ARG A 22 -16.30 -17.03 2.54
CA ARG A 22 -17.48 -17.30 1.73
C ARG A 22 -18.61 -16.34 2.11
N LEU A 23 -19.21 -15.71 1.11
CA LEU A 23 -20.43 -14.92 1.26
C LEU A 23 -21.64 -15.84 1.22
N GLN A 24 -22.42 -15.87 2.30
CA GLN A 24 -23.53 -16.83 2.44
C GLN A 24 -24.86 -16.30 1.90
N ARG A 25 -25.08 -14.98 1.90
CA ARG A 25 -26.39 -14.39 1.58
C ARG A 25 -26.48 -13.80 0.17
N LEU A 26 -25.43 -13.14 -0.31
CA LEU A 26 -25.46 -12.43 -1.58
C LEU A 26 -25.63 -13.33 -2.80
N ALA A 27 -25.18 -14.59 -2.69
CA ALA A 27 -25.22 -15.54 -3.79
C ALA A 27 -26.20 -16.72 -3.56
N ASN A 28 -27.09 -16.66 -2.57
CA ASN A 28 -27.93 -17.77 -2.19
C ASN A 28 -28.99 -18.15 -3.25
N HIS A 29 -29.26 -17.25 -4.20
CA HIS A 29 -30.16 -17.47 -5.34
C HIS A 29 -29.45 -18.07 -6.56
N THR A 30 -28.17 -18.37 -6.46
CA THR A 30 -27.35 -18.95 -7.54
C THR A 30 -26.65 -20.22 -7.05
N GLN A 31 -26.06 -20.98 -7.98
CA GLN A 31 -25.19 -22.11 -7.65
C GLN A 31 -23.71 -21.68 -7.49
N ALA A 32 -23.42 -20.40 -7.64
CA ALA A 32 -22.08 -19.87 -7.54
C ALA A 32 -21.60 -19.80 -6.08
N THR A 33 -20.35 -20.16 -5.86
CA THR A 33 -19.65 -19.86 -4.61
C THR A 33 -18.96 -18.51 -4.75
N VAL A 34 -19.42 -17.51 -3.99
CA VAL A 34 -18.83 -16.16 -3.97
C VAL A 34 -17.93 -16.03 -2.75
N LEU A 35 -16.68 -15.64 -2.99
CA LEU A 35 -15.66 -15.45 -1.98
C LEU A 35 -15.23 -13.97 -1.94
N ALA A 36 -14.97 -13.44 -0.76
CA ALA A 36 -14.42 -12.12 -0.55
C ALA A 36 -13.04 -12.21 0.11
N LYS A 37 -12.04 -11.59 -0.51
CA LYS A 37 -10.71 -11.46 0.09
C LYS A 37 -10.66 -10.21 0.95
N LEU A 38 -10.44 -10.38 2.26
CA LEU A 38 -10.57 -9.31 3.25
C LEU A 38 -9.28 -8.48 3.33
N GLU A 39 -9.05 -7.62 2.35
CA GLU A 39 -7.85 -6.77 2.29
C GLU A 39 -7.81 -5.68 3.38
N GLY A 40 -8.92 -5.41 4.05
CA GLY A 40 -8.96 -4.57 5.26
C GLY A 40 -8.19 -5.16 6.46
N ASN A 41 -7.82 -6.45 6.40
CA ASN A 41 -7.03 -7.10 7.44
C ASN A 41 -5.52 -6.85 7.32
N ASN A 42 -5.06 -6.12 6.30
CA ASN A 42 -3.69 -5.65 6.27
C ASN A 42 -3.42 -4.63 7.39
N PRO A 43 -2.18 -4.47 7.87
CA PRO A 43 -1.85 -3.63 9.03
C PRO A 43 -2.28 -2.16 8.93
N ALA A 44 -2.13 -1.52 7.78
CA ALA A 44 -2.63 -0.15 7.54
C ALA A 44 -4.10 -0.12 7.07
N GLY A 45 -4.74 -1.28 6.96
CA GLY A 45 -6.18 -1.42 6.78
C GLY A 45 -6.66 -1.50 5.32
N SER A 46 -5.79 -1.73 4.35
CA SER A 46 -6.22 -1.86 2.95
C SER A 46 -5.30 -2.71 2.08
N VAL A 47 -5.76 -3.00 0.85
CA VAL A 47 -4.94 -3.65 -0.18
C VAL A 47 -3.66 -2.86 -0.52
N LYS A 48 -3.64 -1.57 -0.25
CA LYS A 48 -2.52 -0.68 -0.59
C LYS A 48 -1.27 -0.92 0.25
N ASP A 49 -1.38 -1.65 1.34
CA ASP A 49 -0.23 -2.10 2.12
C ASP A 49 0.73 -2.95 1.28
N ARG A 50 0.19 -3.80 0.40
CA ARG A 50 0.97 -4.69 -0.47
C ARG A 50 1.83 -3.91 -1.48
N PRO A 51 1.28 -3.05 -2.34
CA PRO A 51 2.10 -2.26 -3.25
C PRO A 51 3.01 -1.26 -2.52
N ALA A 52 2.56 -0.62 -1.45
CA ALA A 52 3.41 0.29 -0.68
C ALA A 52 4.66 -0.41 -0.15
N TYR A 53 4.49 -1.58 0.44
CA TYR A 53 5.60 -2.40 0.94
C TYR A 53 6.53 -2.81 -0.20
N ASN A 54 5.99 -3.35 -1.30
CA ASN A 54 6.82 -3.85 -2.40
C ASN A 54 7.58 -2.71 -3.11
N MET A 55 6.95 -1.56 -3.37
CA MET A 55 7.62 -0.42 -3.99
C MET A 55 8.83 0.06 -3.17
N ILE A 56 8.69 0.17 -1.86
CA ILE A 56 9.80 0.58 -0.98
C ILE A 56 10.88 -0.50 -0.94
N MET A 57 10.51 -1.77 -0.73
CA MET A 57 11.46 -2.87 -0.65
C MET A 57 12.25 -3.09 -1.93
N GLN A 58 11.59 -2.98 -3.10
CA GLN A 58 12.29 -3.13 -4.38
C GLN A 58 13.19 -1.94 -4.68
N ALA A 59 12.79 -0.73 -4.35
CA ALA A 59 13.64 0.45 -4.48
C ALA A 59 14.89 0.34 -3.58
N GLU A 60 14.74 -0.13 -2.34
CA GLU A 60 15.84 -0.42 -1.42
C GLU A 60 16.77 -1.50 -1.98
N LYS A 61 16.20 -2.63 -2.43
CA LYS A 61 16.96 -3.74 -3.02
C LYS A 61 17.76 -3.34 -4.26
N ARG A 62 17.24 -2.41 -5.06
CA ARG A 62 17.97 -1.85 -6.21
C ARG A 62 18.99 -0.77 -5.84
N GLY A 63 19.08 -0.41 -4.57
CA GLY A 63 19.98 0.64 -4.09
C GLY A 63 19.55 2.06 -4.50
N GLN A 64 18.29 2.24 -4.88
CA GLN A 64 17.73 3.56 -5.24
C GLN A 64 17.49 4.42 -3.99
N ILE A 65 17.20 3.78 -2.88
CA ILE A 65 16.97 4.39 -1.58
C ILE A 65 17.64 3.59 -0.46
N LYS A 66 17.89 4.24 0.66
CA LYS A 66 18.40 3.64 1.91
C LYS A 66 17.69 4.29 3.10
N PRO A 67 17.61 3.61 4.26
CA PRO A 67 17.07 4.21 5.48
C PRO A 67 17.64 5.60 5.74
N GLY A 68 16.78 6.54 6.09
CA GLY A 68 17.08 7.97 6.24
C GLY A 68 16.75 8.83 5.03
N ASP A 69 16.58 8.24 3.85
CA ASP A 69 16.19 8.98 2.66
C ASP A 69 14.72 9.47 2.75
N THR A 70 14.38 10.45 1.92
CA THR A 70 13.03 11.00 1.84
C THR A 70 12.29 10.41 0.65
N LEU A 71 11.09 9.92 0.90
CA LEU A 71 10.15 9.42 -0.10
C LEU A 71 9.01 10.43 -0.28
N ILE A 72 8.53 10.58 -1.49
CA ILE A 72 7.48 11.54 -1.84
C ILE A 72 6.38 10.78 -2.59
N GLU A 73 5.11 11.08 -2.28
CA GLU A 73 3.98 10.59 -3.07
C GLU A 73 2.82 11.57 -3.03
N ALA A 74 2.15 11.74 -4.17
CA ALA A 74 0.91 12.49 -4.28
C ALA A 74 -0.28 11.53 -4.10
N THR A 75 -0.92 11.55 -2.94
CA THR A 75 -2.04 10.67 -2.62
C THR A 75 -2.83 11.16 -1.42
N SER A 76 -4.15 11.05 -1.49
CA SER A 76 -5.06 11.40 -0.39
C SER A 76 -5.74 10.20 0.24
N GLY A 77 -5.38 8.99 -0.18
CA GLY A 77 -6.10 7.78 0.17
C GLY A 77 -5.27 6.74 0.92
N ASN A 78 -5.72 5.50 0.80
CA ASN A 78 -5.12 4.34 1.47
C ASN A 78 -3.64 4.13 1.12
N THR A 79 -3.22 4.50 -0.10
CA THR A 79 -1.80 4.43 -0.48
C THR A 79 -0.93 5.30 0.43
N GLY A 80 -1.38 6.52 0.76
CA GLY A 80 -0.64 7.40 1.66
C GLY A 80 -0.51 6.83 3.08
N ILE A 81 -1.58 6.24 3.61
CA ILE A 81 -1.55 5.59 4.93
C ILE A 81 -0.57 4.42 4.92
N ALA A 82 -0.64 3.57 3.89
CA ALA A 82 0.24 2.42 3.75
C ALA A 82 1.71 2.82 3.59
N LEU A 83 2.01 3.82 2.76
CA LEU A 83 3.37 4.35 2.59
C LEU A 83 3.91 4.96 3.87
N ALA A 84 3.09 5.72 4.60
CA ALA A 84 3.47 6.29 5.89
C ALA A 84 3.85 5.19 6.90
N MET A 85 3.04 4.13 6.98
CA MET A 85 3.32 2.97 7.84
C MET A 85 4.64 2.30 7.47
N VAL A 86 4.82 1.94 6.20
CA VAL A 86 6.04 1.23 5.76
C VAL A 86 7.28 2.10 5.91
N ALA A 87 7.19 3.40 5.59
CA ALA A 87 8.28 4.34 5.78
C ALA A 87 8.69 4.44 7.25
N ALA A 88 7.72 4.53 8.17
CA ALA A 88 8.00 4.55 9.61
C ALA A 88 8.74 3.29 10.07
N MET A 89 8.31 2.11 9.62
CA MET A 89 8.93 0.84 9.99
C MET A 89 10.36 0.68 9.44
N ARG A 90 10.60 1.21 8.24
CA ARG A 90 11.87 1.03 7.52
C ARG A 90 12.84 2.19 7.69
N GLY A 91 12.46 3.22 8.46
CA GLY A 91 13.33 4.36 8.76
C GLY A 91 13.45 5.37 7.63
N TYR A 92 12.43 5.53 6.80
CA TYR A 92 12.35 6.56 5.76
C TYR A 92 11.57 7.78 6.24
N ASN A 93 11.90 8.95 5.71
CA ASN A 93 11.10 10.15 5.85
C ASN A 93 10.02 10.16 4.76
N MET A 94 8.74 10.22 5.13
CA MET A 94 7.64 10.21 4.16
C MET A 94 7.00 11.58 4.02
N LYS A 95 6.97 12.11 2.82
CA LYS A 95 6.24 13.34 2.45
C LYS A 95 5.04 12.97 1.57
N LEU A 96 3.86 13.34 2.01
CA LEU A 96 2.60 13.05 1.32
C LEU A 96 1.94 14.36 0.91
N ILE A 97 1.70 14.52 -0.38
CA ILE A 97 1.07 15.72 -0.95
C ILE A 97 -0.36 15.37 -1.31
N MET A 98 -1.32 16.13 -0.82
CA MET A 98 -2.74 15.82 -0.99
C MET A 98 -3.59 17.10 -1.02
N PRO A 99 -4.81 17.02 -1.59
CA PRO A 99 -5.76 18.13 -1.51
C PRO A 99 -6.04 18.50 -0.05
N ALA A 100 -6.07 19.79 0.24
CA ALA A 100 -6.38 20.32 1.58
C ALA A 100 -7.75 19.81 2.09
N SER A 101 -8.68 19.53 1.16
CA SER A 101 -10.01 18.97 1.43
C SER A 101 -10.03 17.48 1.81
N SER A 102 -8.88 16.80 1.82
CA SER A 102 -8.80 15.39 2.25
C SER A 102 -9.29 15.22 3.68
N SER A 103 -9.92 14.09 3.98
CA SER A 103 -10.55 13.86 5.29
C SER A 103 -9.53 13.93 6.44
N GLN A 104 -9.96 14.52 7.55
CA GLN A 104 -9.12 14.69 8.73
C GLN A 104 -8.63 13.35 9.28
N GLU A 105 -9.48 12.33 9.29
CA GLU A 105 -9.13 10.98 9.77
C GLU A 105 -7.95 10.38 9.01
N ARG A 106 -7.90 10.55 7.68
CA ARG A 106 -6.78 10.09 6.87
C ARG A 106 -5.50 10.86 7.17
N LYS A 107 -5.62 12.19 7.30
CA LYS A 107 -4.48 13.05 7.68
C LYS A 107 -3.92 12.64 9.04
N ASP A 108 -4.79 12.38 10.01
CA ASP A 108 -4.38 11.97 11.36
C ASP A 108 -3.71 10.59 11.35
N ALA A 109 -4.24 9.64 10.58
CA ALA A 109 -3.61 8.33 10.42
C ALA A 109 -2.20 8.43 9.82
N MET A 110 -2.02 9.22 8.78
CA MET A 110 -0.71 9.44 8.15
C MET A 110 0.28 10.12 9.10
N ARG A 111 -0.18 11.14 9.84
CA ARG A 111 0.63 11.83 10.86
C ARG A 111 1.01 10.92 12.02
N ALA A 112 0.11 10.03 12.43
CA ALA A 112 0.39 9.06 13.50
C ALA A 112 1.56 8.14 13.14
N TYR A 113 1.78 7.86 11.86
CA TYR A 113 2.96 7.16 11.36
C TYR A 113 4.18 8.09 11.14
N GLY A 114 4.05 9.37 11.41
CA GLY A 114 5.16 10.33 11.28
C GLY A 114 5.35 10.93 9.88
N ALA A 115 4.39 10.79 8.97
CA ALA A 115 4.46 11.42 7.66
C ALA A 115 4.29 12.94 7.74
N GLU A 116 5.08 13.67 6.96
CA GLU A 116 4.90 15.09 6.69
C GLU A 116 3.81 15.26 5.62
N LEU A 117 2.78 16.06 5.92
CA LEU A 117 1.70 16.33 5.00
C LEU A 117 1.83 17.72 4.38
N ILE A 118 1.69 17.77 3.06
CA ILE A 118 1.76 19.01 2.29
C ILE A 118 0.41 19.19 1.60
N ASP A 119 -0.25 20.30 1.84
CA ASP A 119 -1.53 20.62 1.23
C ASP A 119 -1.36 21.12 -0.22
N ALA A 120 -2.23 20.67 -1.10
CA ALA A 120 -2.40 21.11 -2.46
C ALA A 120 -3.87 21.49 -2.71
N GLU A 121 -4.16 22.20 -3.80
CA GLU A 121 -5.53 22.56 -4.17
C GLU A 121 -6.32 21.34 -4.65
N ASN A 122 -5.66 20.48 -5.42
CA ASN A 122 -6.24 19.26 -6.01
C ASN A 122 -5.17 18.20 -6.27
N MET A 123 -5.56 17.03 -6.77
CA MET A 123 -4.64 15.93 -7.04
C MET A 123 -3.68 16.19 -8.20
N GLU A 124 -4.06 17.00 -9.18
CA GLU A 124 -3.19 17.38 -10.29
C GLU A 124 -2.02 18.22 -9.78
N GLN A 125 -2.33 19.27 -9.03
CA GLN A 125 -1.31 20.10 -8.39
C GLN A 125 -0.42 19.27 -7.44
N ALA A 126 -1.01 18.35 -6.67
CA ALA A 126 -0.23 17.49 -5.79
C ALA A 126 0.81 16.65 -6.54
N ARG A 127 0.46 16.13 -7.72
CA ARG A 127 1.40 15.40 -8.59
C ARG A 127 2.51 16.30 -9.13
N ASP A 128 2.14 17.49 -9.61
CA ASP A 128 3.11 18.45 -10.14
C ASP A 128 4.10 18.88 -9.05
N MET A 129 3.62 19.12 -7.84
CA MET A 129 4.46 19.43 -6.68
C MET A 129 5.40 18.27 -6.35
N ALA A 130 4.92 17.02 -6.35
CA ALA A 130 5.76 15.85 -6.10
C ALA A 130 6.90 15.76 -7.12
N LEU A 131 6.60 15.90 -8.40
CA LEU A 131 7.59 15.84 -9.47
C LEU A 131 8.59 17.01 -9.41
N GLN A 132 8.10 18.19 -9.01
CA GLN A 132 8.99 19.34 -8.82
C GLN A 132 9.95 19.14 -7.65
N MET A 133 9.45 18.62 -6.53
CA MET A 133 10.28 18.29 -5.36
C MET A 133 11.35 17.24 -5.69
N GLU A 134 11.00 16.23 -6.51
CA GLU A 134 11.97 15.23 -6.97
C GLU A 134 13.07 15.86 -7.84
N LYS A 135 12.71 16.75 -8.78
CA LYS A 135 13.68 17.49 -9.62
C LYS A 135 14.62 18.35 -8.78
N GLU A 136 14.14 18.89 -7.68
CA GLU A 136 14.92 19.68 -6.73
C GLU A 136 15.80 18.82 -5.80
N GLY A 137 15.73 17.48 -5.91
CA GLY A 137 16.51 16.56 -5.12
C GLY A 137 16.01 16.40 -3.66
N LEU A 138 14.74 16.73 -3.39
CA LEU A 138 14.17 16.69 -2.04
C LEU A 138 13.70 15.30 -1.63
N GLY A 139 13.75 14.32 -2.53
CA GLY A 139 13.38 12.94 -2.28
C GLY A 139 13.06 12.17 -3.56
N LEU A 140 12.70 10.88 -3.43
CA LEU A 140 12.27 10.02 -4.53
C LEU A 140 10.76 9.92 -4.58
N VAL A 141 10.17 10.15 -5.76
CA VAL A 141 8.74 9.89 -6.01
C VAL A 141 8.54 8.43 -6.36
N LEU A 142 7.72 7.71 -5.59
CA LEU A 142 7.45 6.28 -5.81
C LEU A 142 6.55 6.02 -7.02
N ASN A 143 5.65 6.96 -7.34
CA ASN A 143 4.77 6.95 -8.52
C ASN A 143 3.91 5.67 -8.63
N GLN A 144 2.93 5.53 -7.76
CA GLN A 144 2.06 4.33 -7.71
C GLN A 144 1.36 3.98 -9.05
N PHE A 145 1.15 4.95 -9.94
CA PHE A 145 0.48 4.72 -11.23
C PHE A 145 1.40 4.17 -12.33
N GLY A 146 2.69 4.44 -12.26
CA GLY A 146 3.68 4.02 -13.26
C GLY A 146 4.73 3.04 -12.73
N ASN A 147 4.71 2.71 -11.45
CA ASN A 147 5.71 1.86 -10.82
C ASN A 147 5.37 0.38 -11.03
N PRO A 148 6.23 -0.39 -11.72
CA PRO A 148 5.97 -1.82 -11.97
C PRO A 148 5.94 -2.66 -10.68
N ASP A 149 6.58 -2.20 -9.61
CA ASP A 149 6.58 -2.89 -8.32
C ASP A 149 5.18 -2.92 -7.68
N ASN A 150 4.26 -2.02 -8.08
CA ASN A 150 2.85 -2.10 -7.70
C ASN A 150 2.18 -3.35 -8.28
N VAL A 151 2.34 -3.60 -9.57
CA VAL A 151 1.83 -4.81 -10.24
C VAL A 151 2.49 -6.06 -9.66
N GLU A 152 3.82 -6.01 -9.49
CA GLU A 152 4.60 -7.12 -8.95
C GLU A 152 4.15 -7.53 -7.55
N ALA A 153 3.75 -6.59 -6.69
CA ALA A 153 3.20 -6.90 -5.37
C ALA A 153 2.04 -7.90 -5.43
N HIS A 154 1.13 -7.71 -6.37
CA HIS A 154 -0.03 -8.59 -6.56
C HIS A 154 0.34 -9.89 -7.26
N TYR A 155 1.27 -9.85 -8.19
CA TYR A 155 1.78 -11.04 -8.86
C TYR A 155 2.47 -11.99 -7.86
N LEU A 156 3.24 -11.45 -6.94
CA LEU A 156 3.99 -12.24 -5.95
C LEU A 156 3.16 -12.66 -4.74
N THR A 157 2.09 -11.94 -4.41
CA THR A 157 1.35 -12.16 -3.15
C THR A 157 -0.13 -12.43 -3.36
N THR A 158 -0.91 -11.47 -3.81
CA THR A 158 -2.37 -11.55 -3.92
C THR A 158 -2.82 -12.70 -4.82
N GLY A 159 -2.23 -12.81 -6.00
CA GLY A 159 -2.55 -13.86 -6.97
C GLY A 159 -2.29 -15.27 -6.42
N PRO A 160 -1.06 -15.59 -5.96
CA PRO A 160 -0.74 -16.88 -5.36
C PRO A 160 -1.59 -17.20 -4.12
N GLU A 161 -1.88 -16.20 -3.27
CA GLU A 161 -2.76 -16.41 -2.11
C GLU A 161 -4.16 -16.87 -2.54
N ILE A 162 -4.78 -16.16 -3.49
CA ILE A 162 -6.12 -16.52 -4.00
C ILE A 162 -6.10 -17.89 -4.63
N TRP A 163 -5.10 -18.20 -5.46
CA TRP A 163 -4.96 -19.50 -6.09
C TRP A 163 -4.87 -20.62 -5.08
N ASN A 164 -4.01 -20.49 -4.09
CA ASN A 164 -3.80 -21.49 -3.05
C ASN A 164 -5.03 -21.65 -2.13
N GLN A 165 -5.63 -20.53 -1.71
CA GLN A 165 -6.80 -20.53 -0.84
C GLN A 165 -8.04 -21.15 -1.50
N THR A 166 -8.12 -21.13 -2.83
CA THR A 166 -9.19 -21.74 -3.61
C THR A 166 -8.85 -23.15 -4.10
N GLY A 167 -7.66 -23.66 -3.78
CA GLY A 167 -7.15 -24.92 -4.31
C GLY A 167 -7.08 -24.95 -5.84
N GLY A 168 -6.82 -23.80 -6.46
CA GLY A 168 -6.78 -23.65 -7.91
C GLY A 168 -8.14 -23.72 -8.62
N LYS A 169 -9.25 -23.65 -7.87
CA LYS A 169 -10.62 -23.84 -8.41
C LYS A 169 -11.33 -22.52 -8.74
N ILE A 170 -10.67 -21.38 -8.58
CA ILE A 170 -11.23 -20.08 -8.95
C ILE A 170 -11.52 -20.05 -10.46
N THR A 171 -12.70 -19.54 -10.84
CA THR A 171 -13.13 -19.42 -12.24
C THR A 171 -13.29 -17.96 -12.67
N HIS A 172 -13.60 -17.05 -11.73
CA HIS A 172 -13.84 -15.65 -12.00
C HIS A 172 -13.15 -14.81 -10.92
N PHE A 173 -12.48 -13.76 -11.34
CA PHE A 173 -11.90 -12.74 -10.47
C PHE A 173 -12.58 -11.40 -10.73
N VAL A 174 -13.05 -10.75 -9.69
CA VAL A 174 -13.71 -9.44 -9.76
C VAL A 174 -12.98 -8.46 -8.86
N SER A 175 -12.58 -7.34 -9.40
CA SER A 175 -11.91 -6.27 -8.67
C SER A 175 -12.32 -4.90 -9.21
N SER A 176 -12.28 -3.89 -8.35
CA SER A 176 -12.37 -2.49 -8.78
C SER A 176 -11.06 -2.05 -9.44
N MET A 177 -11.14 -1.10 -10.35
CA MET A 177 -9.97 -0.49 -10.99
C MET A 177 -9.59 0.82 -10.31
N GLY A 178 -8.32 0.98 -10.00
CA GLY A 178 -7.72 2.20 -9.48
C GLY A 178 -6.38 2.44 -10.17
N THR A 179 -5.26 2.10 -9.53
CA THR A 179 -3.92 2.17 -10.15
C THR A 179 -3.67 1.05 -11.16
N THR A 180 -4.56 0.07 -11.24
CA THR A 180 -4.47 -1.11 -12.10
C THR A 180 -3.26 -2.03 -11.84
N GLY A 181 -2.74 -1.94 -10.63
CA GLY A 181 -1.65 -2.81 -10.16
C GLY A 181 -2.06 -4.25 -9.89
#